data_22549c9b5bb1cf85c41681c73ff96469
#
_entry.id   22549c9b5bb1cf85c41681c73ff96469
#
_cell.length_a   1.000
_cell.length_b   1.000
_cell.length_c   1.000
_cell.angle_alpha   90.00
_cell.angle_beta   90.00
_cell.angle_gamma   90.00
#
_symmetry.space_group_name_H-M   'P 1'
#
loop_
_entity.id
_entity.type
_entity.pdbx_description
1 polymer ?
#
loop_
_entity_poly.entity_id
_entity_poly.type
_entity_poly.pdbx_seq_one_letter_code
_entity_poly.pdbx_strand_id
1 'polypeptide(L)'
;NAAAALGMNIVGYDPFLSVKHALNLTPGVEVVGTLDELYAKADYITLHLPMTPDTKGTLNEAAFAAMKDGVRVVNLARGELVDTAALKAAMDSGKCAAYVTDFPNSDTAAIEGVVAIPHLGASTPESEDNCAMMAAREIKDYLDNGNIVNSVNLPVLSMPWAAKTRVCVITKNADGAAVTAAVPAVA
;
A
#
# COMPACT_ATOMS: atom_id res chain seq x y z
N ASN A 1 -1.94 -11.23 7.93
CA ASN A 1 -1.95 -12.70 8.09
C ASN A 1 -0.75 -13.20 8.92
N ALA A 2 0.50 -12.81 8.60
CA ALA A 2 1.69 -13.29 9.31
C ALA A 2 1.69 -12.94 10.80
N ALA A 3 1.37 -11.68 11.15
CA ALA A 3 1.31 -11.24 12.54
C ALA A 3 0.19 -11.95 13.34
N ALA A 4 -0.98 -12.17 12.70
CA ALA A 4 -2.06 -12.97 13.30
C ALA A 4 -1.64 -14.42 13.56
N ALA A 5 -0.90 -15.03 12.63
CA ALA A 5 -0.35 -16.38 12.80
C ALA A 5 0.69 -16.47 13.95
N LEU A 6 1.32 -15.36 14.29
CA LEU A 6 2.21 -15.23 15.44
C LEU A 6 1.46 -14.93 16.76
N GLY A 7 0.12 -14.89 16.73
CA GLY A 7 -0.71 -14.64 17.91
C GLY A 7 -0.80 -13.16 18.32
N MET A 8 -0.43 -12.23 17.42
CA MET A 8 -0.54 -10.80 17.71
C MET A 8 -1.98 -10.31 17.49
N ASN A 9 -2.41 -9.34 18.29
CA ASN A 9 -3.63 -8.58 18.03
C ASN A 9 -3.35 -7.56 16.93
N ILE A 10 -4.21 -7.52 15.93
CA ILE A 10 -4.00 -6.67 14.75
C ILE A 10 -4.93 -5.47 14.81
N VAL A 11 -4.35 -4.27 14.73
CA VAL A 11 -5.07 -3.00 14.60
C VAL A 11 -4.65 -2.36 13.29
N GLY A 12 -5.63 -1.90 12.51
CA GLY A 12 -5.38 -1.27 11.21
C GLY A 12 -6.09 0.07 11.06
N TYR A 13 -5.44 0.99 10.37
CA TYR A 13 -6.02 2.26 9.92
C TYR A 13 -5.80 2.41 8.41
N ASP A 14 -6.88 2.61 7.68
CA ASP A 14 -6.87 2.92 6.25
C ASP A 14 -8.07 3.81 5.91
N PRO A 15 -7.87 5.11 5.61
CA PRO A 15 -8.96 6.03 5.28
C PRO A 15 -9.65 5.71 3.95
N PHE A 16 -9.06 4.84 3.13
CA PHE A 16 -9.58 4.42 1.83
C PHE A 16 -10.07 2.97 1.81
N LEU A 17 -10.26 2.37 2.98
CA LEU A 17 -10.70 0.97 3.08
C LEU A 17 -12.05 0.77 2.42
N SER A 18 -12.08 0.09 1.29
CA SER A 18 -13.32 -0.26 0.60
C SER A 18 -14.03 -1.43 1.28
N VAL A 19 -15.36 -1.51 1.11
CA VAL A 19 -16.16 -2.64 1.62
C VAL A 19 -15.61 -3.99 1.13
N LYS A 20 -15.20 -4.07 -0.14
CA LYS A 20 -14.59 -5.27 -0.72
C LYS A 20 -13.32 -5.68 0.02
N HIS A 21 -12.45 -4.75 0.36
CA HIS A 21 -11.22 -5.03 1.09
C HIS A 21 -11.49 -5.35 2.56
N ALA A 22 -12.45 -4.66 3.18
CA ALA A 22 -12.86 -4.96 4.56
C ALA A 22 -13.35 -6.39 4.75
N LEU A 23 -14.13 -6.92 3.78
CA LEU A 23 -14.61 -8.30 3.80
C LEU A 23 -13.52 -9.36 3.64
N ASN A 24 -12.33 -8.98 3.17
CA ASN A 24 -11.18 -9.87 2.99
C ASN A 24 -10.13 -9.75 4.11
N LEU A 25 -10.39 -8.92 5.13
CA LEU A 25 -9.50 -8.84 6.28
C LEU A 25 -9.49 -10.17 7.06
N THR A 26 -8.34 -10.49 7.63
CA THR A 26 -8.21 -11.63 8.56
C THR A 26 -9.19 -11.44 9.72
N PRO A 27 -9.95 -12.48 10.11
CA PRO A 27 -10.82 -12.40 11.28
C PRO A 27 -10.06 -11.91 12.52
N GLY A 28 -10.66 -10.99 13.28
CA GLY A 28 -10.06 -10.41 14.48
C GLY A 28 -9.22 -9.16 14.25
N VAL A 29 -9.11 -8.66 13.02
CA VAL A 29 -8.49 -7.35 12.77
C VAL A 29 -9.44 -6.26 13.25
N GLU A 30 -8.97 -5.42 14.17
CA GLU A 30 -9.66 -4.20 14.60
C GLU A 30 -9.32 -3.06 13.64
N VAL A 31 -10.34 -2.41 13.06
CA VAL A 31 -10.15 -1.21 12.24
C VAL A 31 -10.50 0.01 13.07
N VAL A 32 -9.55 0.94 13.22
CA VAL A 32 -9.73 2.19 13.98
C VAL A 32 -10.00 3.36 13.06
N GLY A 33 -10.64 4.40 13.60
CA GLY A 33 -11.07 5.58 12.84
C GLY A 33 -9.99 6.64 12.68
N THR A 34 -8.94 6.63 13.51
CA THR A 34 -7.88 7.64 13.51
C THR A 34 -6.51 7.03 13.72
N LEU A 35 -5.46 7.76 13.30
CA LEU A 35 -4.06 7.39 13.60
C LEU A 35 -3.77 7.46 15.10
N ASP A 36 -4.33 8.41 15.83
CA ASP A 36 -4.12 8.54 17.26
C ASP A 36 -4.62 7.31 18.03
N GLU A 37 -5.77 6.76 17.63
CA GLU A 37 -6.27 5.50 18.19
C GLU A 37 -5.32 4.33 17.91
N LEU A 38 -4.74 4.28 16.71
CA LEU A 38 -3.76 3.26 16.33
C LEU A 38 -2.49 3.42 17.20
N TYR A 39 -1.96 4.63 17.29
CA TYR A 39 -0.74 4.92 18.04
C TYR A 39 -0.87 4.57 19.52
N ALA A 40 -2.01 4.89 20.12
CA ALA A 40 -2.28 4.59 21.53
C ALA A 40 -2.35 3.07 21.83
N LYS A 41 -2.70 2.24 20.84
CA LYS A 41 -2.87 0.79 21.00
C LYS A 41 -1.65 -0.02 20.62
N ALA A 42 -0.86 0.45 19.67
CA ALA A 42 0.17 -0.34 19.00
C ALA A 42 1.44 -0.49 19.85
N ASP A 43 1.93 -1.72 19.96
CA ASP A 43 3.28 -2.04 20.47
C ASP A 43 4.29 -2.15 19.31
N TYR A 44 3.78 -2.52 18.11
CA TYR A 44 4.51 -2.56 16.86
C TYR A 44 3.72 -1.82 15.80
N ILE A 45 4.39 -0.96 15.04
CA ILE A 45 3.79 -0.20 13.92
C ILE A 45 4.50 -0.59 12.64
N THR A 46 3.75 -0.93 11.61
CA THR A 46 4.27 -1.15 10.26
C THR A 46 3.59 -0.22 9.27
N LEU A 47 4.40 0.40 8.39
CA LEU A 47 3.92 1.36 7.41
C LEU A 47 3.73 0.68 6.05
N HIS A 48 2.58 0.94 5.41
CA HIS A 48 2.20 0.44 4.08
C HIS A 48 1.61 1.57 3.21
N LEU A 49 2.18 2.78 3.34
CA LEU A 49 1.69 3.99 2.67
C LEU A 49 2.58 4.32 1.47
N PRO A 50 2.03 4.82 0.34
CA PRO A 50 2.82 5.50 -0.67
C PRO A 50 3.34 6.82 -0.12
N MET A 51 4.49 7.28 -0.61
CA MET A 51 4.97 8.64 -0.33
C MET A 51 4.22 9.64 -1.20
N THR A 52 3.50 10.55 -0.57
CA THR A 52 2.78 11.68 -1.18
C THR A 52 3.04 12.94 -0.36
N PRO A 53 2.68 14.12 -0.83
CA PRO A 53 2.76 15.33 0.00
C PRO A 53 2.04 15.21 1.34
N ASP A 54 0.91 14.49 1.38
CA ASP A 54 0.08 14.31 2.58
C ASP A 54 0.62 13.23 3.54
N THR A 55 1.36 12.25 3.03
CA THR A 55 1.90 11.15 3.85
C THR A 55 3.36 11.36 4.24
N LYS A 56 4.04 12.34 3.65
CA LYS A 56 5.41 12.69 4.03
C LYS A 56 5.46 13.09 5.50
N GLY A 57 6.40 12.49 6.25
CA GLY A 57 6.55 12.78 7.67
C GLY A 57 5.35 12.38 8.52
N THR A 58 4.60 11.36 8.12
CA THR A 58 3.49 10.79 8.93
C THR A 58 3.96 10.44 10.35
N LEU A 59 5.17 9.87 10.48
CA LEU A 59 5.79 9.65 11.78
C LEU A 59 6.71 10.84 12.12
N ASN A 60 6.11 11.85 12.69
CA ASN A 60 6.76 13.06 13.22
C ASN A 60 6.78 13.04 14.75
N GLU A 61 7.23 14.14 15.37
CA GLU A 61 7.31 14.29 16.83
C GLU A 61 5.97 14.06 17.53
N ALA A 62 4.88 14.62 16.99
CA ALA A 62 3.54 14.45 17.54
C ALA A 62 3.07 12.98 17.46
N ALA A 63 3.35 12.31 16.36
CA ALA A 63 3.03 10.90 16.20
C ALA A 63 3.79 10.04 17.22
N PHE A 64 5.10 10.24 17.37
CA PHE A 64 5.86 9.51 18.40
C PHE A 64 5.37 9.82 19.81
N ALA A 65 5.00 11.07 20.11
CA ALA A 65 4.44 11.44 21.42
C ALA A 65 3.14 10.67 21.75
N ALA A 66 2.29 10.45 20.73
CA ALA A 66 1.03 9.71 20.89
C ALA A 66 1.19 8.19 21.01
N MET A 67 2.34 7.63 20.64
CA MET A 67 2.63 6.20 20.73
C MET A 67 2.89 5.75 22.17
N LYS A 68 2.88 4.43 22.38
CA LYS A 68 3.32 3.84 23.64
C LYS A 68 4.84 3.96 23.80
N ASP A 69 5.30 4.01 25.04
CA ASP A 69 6.73 3.94 25.35
C ASP A 69 7.29 2.57 24.96
N GLY A 70 8.45 2.59 24.33
CA GLY A 70 9.08 1.36 23.84
C GLY A 70 8.44 0.79 22.57
N VAL A 71 7.67 1.58 21.80
CA VAL A 71 7.11 1.17 20.51
C VAL A 71 8.22 0.71 19.57
N ARG A 72 7.90 -0.23 18.71
CA ARG A 72 8.79 -0.69 17.64
C ARG A 72 8.18 -0.37 16.28
N VAL A 73 8.97 0.21 15.39
CA VAL A 73 8.50 0.66 14.08
C VAL A 73 9.20 -0.12 12.96
N VAL A 74 8.41 -0.61 12.01
CA VAL A 74 8.89 -1.27 10.80
C VAL A 74 8.44 -0.45 9.60
N ASN A 75 9.39 0.11 8.86
CA ASN A 75 9.13 0.90 7.67
C ASN A 75 9.82 0.27 6.45
N LEU A 76 9.08 -0.57 5.75
CA LEU A 76 9.47 -1.16 4.47
C LEU A 76 8.68 -0.53 3.31
N ALA A 77 8.18 0.69 3.50
CA ALA A 77 7.38 1.42 2.52
C ALA A 77 8.20 2.49 1.81
N ARG A 78 8.47 3.62 2.49
CA ARG A 78 9.29 4.74 1.96
C ARG A 78 9.96 5.47 3.12
N GLY A 79 11.24 5.86 2.94
CA GLY A 79 12.03 6.53 3.98
C GLY A 79 11.42 7.85 4.46
N GLU A 80 10.87 8.63 3.53
CA GLU A 80 10.32 9.97 3.78
C GLU A 80 9.03 9.99 4.61
N LEU A 81 8.43 8.84 4.87
CA LEU A 81 7.28 8.70 5.77
C LEU A 81 7.64 8.99 7.23
N VAL A 82 8.93 8.92 7.57
CA VAL A 82 9.44 9.13 8.93
C VAL A 82 10.32 10.37 8.96
N ASP A 83 10.03 11.28 9.86
CA ASP A 83 10.93 12.41 10.17
C ASP A 83 12.15 11.87 10.92
N THR A 84 13.35 12.03 10.34
CA THR A 84 14.58 11.45 10.89
C THR A 84 14.97 12.11 12.22
N ALA A 85 14.70 13.41 12.38
CA ALA A 85 15.02 14.10 13.64
C ALA A 85 14.08 13.66 14.77
N ALA A 86 12.78 13.53 14.47
CA ALA A 86 11.80 13.01 15.41
C ALA A 86 12.08 11.54 15.79
N LEU A 87 12.46 10.71 14.81
CA LEU A 87 12.88 9.33 15.06
C LEU A 87 14.07 9.28 16.00
N LYS A 88 15.11 10.09 15.73
CA LYS A 88 16.29 10.12 16.57
C LYS A 88 15.96 10.51 17.99
N ALA A 89 15.16 11.55 18.21
CA ALA A 89 14.73 11.97 19.53
C ALA A 89 13.90 10.87 20.25
N ALA A 90 13.03 10.18 19.53
CA ALA A 90 12.24 9.08 20.06
C ALA A 90 13.11 7.87 20.46
N MET A 91 14.15 7.56 19.68
CA MET A 91 15.11 6.48 20.00
C MET A 91 15.96 6.86 21.20
N ASP A 92 16.54 8.07 21.21
CA ASP A 92 17.39 8.56 22.30
C ASP A 92 16.65 8.60 23.66
N SER A 93 15.35 8.90 23.65
CA SER A 93 14.50 8.93 24.86
C SER A 93 13.93 7.56 25.27
N GLY A 94 14.10 6.53 24.45
CA GLY A 94 13.50 5.21 24.68
C GLY A 94 12.00 5.14 24.33
N LYS A 95 11.42 6.20 23.79
CA LYS A 95 10.05 6.23 23.29
C LYS A 95 9.86 5.22 22.15
N CYS A 96 10.83 5.15 21.25
CA CYS A 96 10.94 4.12 20.22
C CYS A 96 12.10 3.18 20.57
N ALA A 97 11.81 1.91 20.80
CA ALA A 97 12.82 0.93 21.21
C ALA A 97 13.58 0.32 20.01
N ALA A 98 13.01 0.33 18.83
CA ALA A 98 13.65 -0.18 17.60
C ALA A 98 12.98 0.40 16.36
N TYR A 99 13.80 0.66 15.34
CA TYR A 99 13.33 1.03 14.00
C TYR A 99 13.98 0.13 12.96
N VAL A 100 13.15 -0.53 12.15
CA VAL A 100 13.60 -1.39 11.04
C VAL A 100 13.23 -0.72 9.73
N THR A 101 14.19 -0.61 8.80
CA THR A 101 13.94 -0.01 7.48
C THR A 101 14.77 -0.66 6.39
N ASP A 102 14.22 -0.71 5.17
CA ASP A 102 14.94 -1.05 3.95
C ASP A 102 15.22 0.19 3.06
N PHE A 103 15.00 1.40 3.61
CA PHE A 103 15.37 2.69 3.02
C PHE A 103 16.35 3.47 3.94
N PRO A 104 17.49 2.88 4.32
CA PRO A 104 18.44 3.60 5.15
C PRO A 104 19.10 4.75 4.38
N ASN A 105 19.28 5.87 5.07
CA ASN A 105 20.19 6.94 4.65
C ASN A 105 21.29 7.09 5.70
N SER A 106 22.28 7.96 5.47
CA SER A 106 23.41 8.17 6.39
C SER A 106 22.97 8.54 7.80
N ASP A 107 21.92 9.34 7.92
CA ASP A 107 21.45 9.87 9.19
C ASP A 107 20.66 8.83 9.98
N THR A 108 19.76 8.10 9.32
CA THR A 108 19.01 7.04 9.98
C THR A 108 19.88 5.85 10.35
N ALA A 109 20.85 5.48 9.49
CA ALA A 109 21.76 4.38 9.76
C ALA A 109 22.74 4.65 10.93
N ALA A 110 22.97 5.91 11.26
CA ALA A 110 23.81 6.31 12.38
C ALA A 110 23.11 6.31 13.74
N ILE A 111 21.76 6.13 13.76
CA ILE A 111 20.99 6.10 15.01
C ILE A 111 21.13 4.72 15.66
N GLU A 112 21.51 4.67 16.93
CA GLU A 112 21.59 3.44 17.69
C GLU A 112 20.21 2.76 17.81
N GLY A 113 20.16 1.44 17.61
CA GLY A 113 18.90 0.68 17.62
C GLY A 113 18.15 0.64 16.29
N VAL A 114 18.66 1.31 15.27
CA VAL A 114 18.14 1.18 13.89
C VAL A 114 18.70 -0.09 13.24
N VAL A 115 17.80 -0.89 12.67
CA VAL A 115 18.15 -2.08 11.88
C VAL A 115 17.91 -1.78 10.41
N ALA A 116 18.98 -1.55 9.68
CA ALA A 116 18.94 -1.32 8.24
C ALA A 116 19.08 -2.66 7.48
N ILE A 117 18.16 -2.91 6.56
CA ILE A 117 18.19 -4.08 5.69
C ILE A 117 18.25 -3.66 4.22
N PRO A 118 18.70 -4.53 3.30
CA PRO A 118 18.69 -4.22 1.88
C PRO A 118 17.24 -4.14 1.35
N HIS A 119 16.98 -3.22 0.41
CA HIS A 119 15.70 -3.09 -0.28
C HIS A 119 15.59 -4.12 -1.41
N LEU A 120 15.10 -5.32 -1.10
CA LEU A 120 15.06 -6.46 -2.03
C LEU A 120 13.64 -6.96 -2.34
N GLY A 121 12.60 -6.27 -1.89
CA GLY A 121 11.21 -6.74 -1.99
C GLY A 121 10.72 -7.06 -3.41
N ALA A 122 11.25 -6.37 -4.42
CA ALA A 122 10.93 -6.60 -5.83
C ALA A 122 12.16 -7.00 -6.67
N SER A 123 13.31 -7.25 -6.04
CA SER A 123 14.59 -7.46 -6.71
C SER A 123 15.14 -8.88 -6.48
N THR A 124 14.25 -9.85 -6.33
CA THR A 124 14.61 -11.28 -6.38
C THR A 124 14.28 -11.84 -7.74
N PRO A 125 15.00 -12.86 -8.24
CA PRO A 125 14.72 -13.50 -9.53
C PRO A 125 13.24 -13.93 -9.65
N GLU A 126 12.67 -14.52 -8.61
CA GLU A 126 11.27 -14.97 -8.59
C GLU A 126 10.28 -13.79 -8.68
N SER A 127 10.63 -12.67 -8.07
CA SER A 127 9.78 -11.45 -8.11
C SER A 127 9.81 -10.83 -9.51
N GLU A 128 11.00 -10.76 -10.13
CA GLU A 128 11.17 -10.25 -11.49
C GLU A 128 10.44 -11.13 -12.51
N ASP A 129 10.59 -12.45 -12.41
CA ASP A 129 9.89 -13.42 -13.27
C ASP A 129 8.36 -13.30 -13.10
N ASN A 130 7.86 -13.20 -11.87
CA ASN A 130 6.44 -13.03 -11.62
C ASN A 130 5.91 -11.71 -12.17
N CYS A 131 6.63 -10.60 -12.01
CA CYS A 131 6.25 -9.30 -12.57
C CYS A 131 6.18 -9.36 -14.10
N ALA A 132 7.18 -9.95 -14.75
CA ALA A 132 7.20 -10.12 -16.20
C ALA A 132 6.03 -10.98 -16.69
N MET A 133 5.77 -12.09 -16.03
CA MET A 133 4.65 -12.99 -16.36
C MET A 133 3.28 -12.32 -16.16
N MET A 134 3.11 -11.56 -15.10
CA MET A 134 1.86 -10.82 -14.85
C MET A 134 1.65 -9.76 -15.92
N ALA A 135 2.65 -8.93 -16.20
CA ALA A 135 2.58 -7.90 -17.23
C ALA A 135 2.28 -8.49 -18.62
N ALA A 136 2.93 -9.60 -18.97
CA ALA A 136 2.67 -10.27 -20.24
C ALA A 136 1.23 -10.80 -20.36
N ARG A 137 0.68 -11.36 -19.28
CA ARG A 137 -0.72 -11.84 -19.22
C ARG A 137 -1.72 -10.70 -19.36
N GLU A 138 -1.48 -9.58 -18.68
CA GLU A 138 -2.36 -8.41 -18.71
C GLU A 138 -2.36 -7.76 -20.11
N ILE A 139 -1.18 -7.60 -20.72
CA ILE A 139 -1.04 -7.10 -22.10
C ILE A 139 -1.75 -8.06 -23.07
N LYS A 140 -1.53 -9.36 -22.94
CA LYS A 140 -2.19 -10.36 -23.78
C LYS A 140 -3.71 -10.30 -23.63
N ASP A 141 -4.23 -10.21 -22.40
CA ASP A 141 -5.68 -10.11 -22.17
C ASP A 141 -6.27 -8.83 -22.74
N TYR A 142 -5.54 -7.71 -22.66
CA TYR A 142 -5.94 -6.47 -23.30
C TYR A 142 -5.98 -6.59 -24.84
N LEU A 143 -4.95 -7.15 -25.45
CA LEU A 143 -4.87 -7.29 -26.92
C LEU A 143 -5.87 -8.30 -27.47
N ASP A 144 -6.08 -9.41 -26.78
CA ASP A 144 -6.97 -10.47 -27.24
C ASP A 144 -8.45 -10.17 -26.92
N ASN A 145 -8.71 -9.58 -25.76
CA ASN A 145 -10.05 -9.46 -25.20
C ASN A 145 -10.50 -8.02 -24.94
N GLY A 146 -9.60 -7.02 -24.98
CA GLY A 146 -9.90 -5.65 -24.62
C GLY A 146 -10.16 -5.43 -23.12
N ASN A 147 -9.81 -6.39 -22.26
CA ASN A 147 -9.93 -6.23 -20.81
C ASN A 147 -8.83 -5.29 -20.30
N ILE A 148 -9.18 -4.45 -19.34
CA ILE A 148 -8.26 -3.52 -18.67
C ILE A 148 -8.23 -3.90 -17.20
N VAL A 149 -7.08 -4.41 -16.74
CA VAL A 149 -6.86 -4.84 -15.38
C VAL A 149 -5.59 -4.18 -14.86
N ASN A 150 -5.59 -3.71 -13.60
CA ASN A 150 -4.46 -3.06 -12.94
C ASN A 150 -3.86 -1.83 -13.68
N SER A 151 -4.63 -1.19 -14.56
CA SER A 151 -4.17 0.02 -15.25
C SER A 151 -4.07 1.20 -14.28
N VAL A 152 -3.00 2.01 -14.42
CA VAL A 152 -2.79 3.22 -13.62
C VAL A 152 -3.49 4.46 -14.16
N ASN A 153 -3.96 4.41 -15.42
CA ASN A 153 -4.52 5.56 -16.13
C ASN A 153 -5.89 5.31 -16.79
N LEU A 154 -6.36 4.07 -16.77
CA LEU A 154 -7.67 3.68 -17.29
C LEU A 154 -8.47 2.98 -16.21
N PRO A 155 -9.80 3.13 -16.21
CA PRO A 155 -10.66 2.39 -15.28
C PRO A 155 -10.61 0.88 -15.58
N VAL A 156 -10.82 0.07 -14.55
CA VAL A 156 -10.95 -1.38 -14.72
C VAL A 156 -12.16 -1.68 -15.61
N LEU A 157 -11.92 -2.43 -16.66
CA LEU A 157 -12.94 -2.90 -17.60
C LEU A 157 -12.70 -4.37 -17.90
N SER A 158 -13.66 -5.21 -17.55
CA SER A 158 -13.61 -6.63 -17.86
C SER A 158 -15.00 -7.12 -18.25
N MET A 159 -15.06 -7.89 -19.30
CA MET A 159 -16.30 -8.49 -19.80
C MET A 159 -16.05 -9.90 -20.32
N PRO A 160 -16.85 -10.90 -19.93
CA PRO A 160 -16.72 -12.24 -20.46
C PRO A 160 -16.80 -12.27 -22.00
N TRP A 161 -16.03 -13.13 -22.63
CA TRP A 161 -16.10 -13.34 -24.07
C TRP A 161 -17.42 -14.02 -24.42
N ALA A 162 -18.30 -13.32 -25.11
CA ALA A 162 -19.64 -13.81 -25.43
C ALA A 162 -19.97 -13.77 -26.93
N ALA A 163 -19.14 -13.18 -27.76
CA ALA A 163 -19.39 -12.99 -29.19
C ALA A 163 -18.10 -13.11 -30.01
N LYS A 164 -18.24 -13.18 -31.36
CA LYS A 164 -17.09 -13.27 -32.26
C LYS A 164 -16.28 -11.98 -32.36
N THR A 165 -16.88 -10.86 -32.01
CA THR A 165 -16.27 -9.52 -32.13
C THR A 165 -16.56 -8.71 -30.87
N ARG A 166 -15.57 -7.98 -30.38
CA ARG A 166 -15.70 -7.04 -29.28
C ARG A 166 -15.23 -5.65 -29.74
N VAL A 167 -15.97 -4.64 -29.36
CA VAL A 167 -15.58 -3.23 -29.57
C VAL A 167 -15.34 -2.61 -28.20
N CYS A 168 -14.16 -2.06 -27.99
CA CYS A 168 -13.81 -1.27 -26.81
C CYS A 168 -13.72 0.19 -27.23
N VAL A 169 -14.46 1.06 -26.55
CA VAL A 169 -14.43 2.51 -26.79
C VAL A 169 -13.82 3.19 -25.58
N ILE A 170 -12.71 3.90 -25.81
CA ILE A 170 -12.02 4.69 -24.77
C ILE A 170 -12.30 6.17 -25.07
N THR A 171 -12.91 6.86 -24.12
CA THR A 171 -13.25 8.28 -24.26
C THR A 171 -12.72 9.09 -23.10
N LYS A 172 -12.41 10.35 -23.34
CA LYS A 172 -12.03 11.32 -22.30
C LYS A 172 -13.22 12.24 -22.06
N ASN A 173 -13.71 12.27 -20.79
CA ASN A 173 -14.80 13.17 -20.35
C ASN A 173 -16.13 13.02 -21.10
N ALA A 174 -16.42 11.84 -21.67
CA ALA A 174 -17.70 11.59 -22.32
C ALA A 174 -18.71 10.95 -21.39
N ASP A 175 -19.96 11.33 -21.51
CA ASP A 175 -21.07 10.64 -20.85
C ASP A 175 -21.21 9.23 -21.46
N GLY A 176 -21.15 8.20 -20.62
CA GLY A 176 -21.23 6.80 -21.06
C GLY A 176 -22.55 6.48 -21.81
N ALA A 177 -23.64 7.15 -21.44
CA ALA A 177 -24.93 7.00 -22.13
C ALA A 177 -24.88 7.54 -23.56
N ALA A 178 -24.22 8.69 -23.78
CA ALA A 178 -24.03 9.27 -25.12
C ALA A 178 -23.14 8.38 -26.01
N VAL A 179 -22.10 7.77 -25.44
CA VAL A 179 -21.22 6.83 -26.16
C VAL A 179 -22.00 5.57 -26.55
N THR A 180 -22.76 5.01 -25.62
CA THR A 180 -23.57 3.80 -25.89
C THR A 180 -24.63 4.07 -26.98
N ALA A 181 -25.24 5.24 -26.99
CA ALA A 181 -26.20 5.66 -28.02
C ALA A 181 -25.57 5.89 -29.41
N ALA A 182 -24.27 6.25 -29.45
CA ALA A 182 -23.55 6.50 -30.69
C ALA A 182 -22.99 5.22 -31.36
N VAL A 183 -22.87 4.11 -30.58
CA VAL A 183 -22.43 2.82 -31.14
C VAL A 183 -23.66 2.08 -31.66
N PRO A 184 -23.85 1.93 -32.98
CA PRO A 184 -24.97 1.17 -33.51
C PRO A 184 -24.92 -0.26 -33.03
N ALA A 185 -26.08 -0.81 -32.67
CA ALA A 185 -26.18 -2.22 -32.33
C ALA A 185 -25.67 -3.03 -33.55
N VAL A 186 -24.52 -3.65 -33.41
CA VAL A 186 -24.02 -4.59 -34.43
C VAL A 186 -24.82 -5.86 -34.24
N ALA A 187 -25.77 -6.05 -35.13
CA ALA A 187 -26.61 -7.25 -35.21
C ALA A 187 -25.81 -8.45 -35.71
#